data_056efe72830f9d54300ba376cfd17af2
#
_entry.id   056efe72830f9d54300ba376cfd17af2
#
_cell.length_a   1.000
_cell.length_b   1.000
_cell.length_c   1.000
_cell.angle_alpha   90.00
_cell.angle_beta   90.00
_cell.angle_gamma   90.00
#
_symmetry.space_group_name_H-M   'P 1'
#
loop_
_entity.id
_entity.type
_entity.pdbx_description
1 polymer ?
#
loop_
_entity_poly.entity_id
_entity_poly.type
_entity_poly.pdbx_seq_one_letter_code
_entity_poly.pdbx_strand_id
1 'polypeptide(L)'
;MELTELTGKFKSVLNIEKICDAPPKIMQTITSGANDTLREWVNYFPDLSEDQLQSIFQYYMADRKEKMQDYTSKSLAKACAVTAGISNAKTCYDMCAGSGALTIQAWNINKDCYFICEEYDERVIPFLIFNLALRNTNATVIHGNVLSGERFKAWKLTSSKHFSMIMEISPPKTVSVDVCISNPPYNMKWQHEPFMQLDDRFNLYGLPPESNANYAFILSALVSAKRAVLILPDSVLENGVKSEREIRKAIVKNNKIDSIILNPDNMFESTAISTCLFCLDNNKSDTFVEFIDMSNTYIEETREQKGQIGSKCHTNRIYKKTVKVFSNENVDAMLQAVKNRTDTAEFAKSSSIQDIKSFEFSLNPRKYIEFVYRESKHREYKEILADINKIAIEKNKCKLIINETLAKRLGFDISLYKNENLSDDPLENLIQKITGDKLIKHDYIQFTKNKNEFVFKNNCADSVSTILISIIQMWKQHIMYLNEEENKYLLEMRDALLPDLMSGKIEP
;
A
#
# COMPACT_ATOMS: atom_id res chain seq x y z
N MET A 1 17.50 8.86 -8.72
CA MET A 1 18.75 8.15 -8.31
C MET A 1 18.42 6.69 -8.04
N GLU A 2 19.25 5.76 -8.49
CA GLU A 2 19.04 4.34 -8.21
C GLU A 2 19.32 4.01 -6.74
N LEU A 3 18.56 3.05 -6.19
CA LEU A 3 18.71 2.61 -4.79
C LEU A 3 20.14 2.17 -4.45
N THR A 4 20.84 1.55 -5.39
CA THR A 4 22.23 1.11 -5.20
C THR A 4 23.18 2.30 -4.98
N GLU A 5 23.03 3.37 -5.78
CA GLU A 5 23.82 4.59 -5.65
C GLU A 5 23.48 5.31 -4.33
N LEU A 6 22.19 5.46 -4.02
CA LEU A 6 21.71 6.02 -2.76
C LEU A 6 22.30 5.28 -1.55
N THR A 7 22.24 3.93 -1.59
CA THR A 7 22.80 3.07 -0.53
C THR A 7 24.32 3.22 -0.42
N GLY A 8 25.03 3.33 -1.55
CA GLY A 8 26.46 3.57 -1.55
C GLY A 8 26.85 4.88 -0.87
N LYS A 9 26.18 5.97 -1.21
CA LYS A 9 26.37 7.28 -0.58
C LYS A 9 26.04 7.24 0.92
N PHE A 10 24.94 6.59 1.30
CA PHE A 10 24.55 6.45 2.70
C PHE A 10 25.62 5.71 3.53
N LYS A 11 26.15 4.62 3.00
CA LYS A 11 27.24 3.88 3.64
C LYS A 11 28.51 4.71 3.79
N SER A 12 28.85 5.47 2.75
CA SER A 12 30.03 6.37 2.78
C SER A 12 29.87 7.43 3.86
N VAL A 13 28.74 8.13 3.90
CA VAL A 13 28.46 9.22 4.86
C VAL A 13 28.52 8.72 6.30
N LEU A 14 28.02 7.51 6.56
CA LEU A 14 28.04 6.92 7.91
C LEU A 14 29.33 6.15 8.22
N ASN A 15 30.21 5.93 7.23
CA ASN A 15 31.39 5.07 7.34
C ASN A 15 31.03 3.67 7.88
N ILE A 16 30.11 2.99 7.18
CA ILE A 16 29.62 1.64 7.49
C ILE A 16 29.76 0.70 6.29
N GLU A 17 29.97 -0.58 6.55
CA GLU A 17 29.99 -1.60 5.49
C GLU A 17 28.63 -2.22 5.23
N LYS A 18 27.82 -2.41 6.27
CA LYS A 18 26.51 -3.06 6.20
C LYS A 18 25.42 -2.12 6.68
N ILE A 19 24.24 -2.17 6.03
CA ILE A 19 23.09 -1.30 6.40
C ILE A 19 22.54 -1.64 7.79
N CYS A 20 22.66 -2.90 8.25
CA CYS A 20 22.25 -3.26 9.61
C CYS A 20 23.04 -2.53 10.72
N ASP A 21 24.22 -1.97 10.40
CA ASP A 21 25.03 -1.20 11.33
C ASP A 21 24.61 0.29 11.39
N ALA A 22 23.71 0.70 10.50
CA ALA A 22 23.30 2.11 10.40
C ALA A 22 22.57 2.63 11.65
N PRO A 23 21.58 1.94 12.26
CA PRO A 23 20.86 2.48 13.40
C PRO A 23 21.76 2.94 14.57
N PRO A 24 22.63 2.09 15.13
CA PRO A 24 23.51 2.53 16.21
C PRO A 24 24.51 3.60 15.77
N LYS A 25 24.99 3.54 14.51
CA LYS A 25 25.93 4.52 13.98
C LYS A 25 25.30 5.89 13.81
N ILE A 26 24.05 5.95 13.29
CA ILE A 26 23.29 7.19 13.23
C ILE A 26 23.16 7.80 14.64
N MET A 27 22.67 7.01 15.61
CA MET A 27 22.49 7.54 16.97
C MET A 27 23.79 8.05 17.55
N GLN A 28 24.90 7.32 17.42
CA GLN A 28 26.22 7.78 17.86
C GLN A 28 26.60 9.13 17.23
N THR A 29 26.38 9.27 15.91
CA THR A 29 26.75 10.45 15.15
C THR A 29 25.93 11.68 15.56
N ILE A 30 24.59 11.54 15.62
CA ILE A 30 23.71 12.67 15.90
C ILE A 30 23.76 13.11 17.37
N THR A 31 23.97 12.18 18.32
CA THR A 31 24.09 12.51 19.75
C THR A 31 25.45 13.12 20.10
N SER A 32 26.50 12.83 19.33
CA SER A 32 27.80 13.47 19.51
C SER A 32 27.86 14.93 19.03
N GLY A 33 26.81 15.45 18.39
CA GLY A 33 26.78 16.77 17.80
C GLY A 33 27.65 16.91 16.54
N ALA A 34 28.08 15.80 15.95
CA ALA A 34 28.90 15.78 14.73
C ALA A 34 28.07 16.19 13.50
N ASN A 35 27.96 17.48 13.24
CA ASN A 35 27.21 18.04 12.12
C ASN A 35 27.83 17.73 10.74
N ASP A 36 29.04 17.24 10.68
CA ASP A 36 29.74 16.99 9.41
C ASP A 36 29.06 15.87 8.60
N THR A 37 28.61 14.81 9.25
CA THR A 37 27.84 13.73 8.60
C THR A 37 26.52 14.27 8.02
N LEU A 38 25.81 15.14 8.73
CA LEU A 38 24.58 15.76 8.25
C LEU A 38 24.86 16.71 7.08
N ARG A 39 25.95 17.47 7.12
CA ARG A 39 26.37 18.33 6.00
C ARG A 39 26.73 17.52 4.77
N GLU A 40 27.51 16.45 4.94
CA GLU A 40 27.88 15.58 3.83
C GLU A 40 26.64 14.97 3.17
N TRP A 41 25.66 14.54 3.96
CA TRP A 41 24.38 14.06 3.43
C TRP A 41 23.66 15.13 2.62
N VAL A 42 23.53 16.36 3.13
CA VAL A 42 22.88 17.49 2.42
C VAL A 42 23.63 17.85 1.14
N ASN A 43 24.97 17.73 1.11
CA ASN A 43 25.73 17.96 -0.12
C ASN A 43 25.39 16.94 -1.22
N TYR A 44 25.10 15.68 -0.85
CA TYR A 44 24.63 14.68 -1.82
C TYR A 44 23.15 14.84 -2.17
N PHE A 45 22.34 15.29 -1.22
CA PHE A 45 20.88 15.37 -1.32
C PHE A 45 20.37 16.73 -0.82
N PRO A 46 20.53 17.80 -1.64
CA PRO A 46 20.13 19.15 -1.22
C PRO A 46 18.61 19.32 -1.13
N ASP A 47 17.84 18.52 -1.87
CA ASP A 47 16.38 18.51 -1.77
C ASP A 47 15.94 17.66 -0.58
N LEU A 48 15.54 18.34 0.49
CA LEU A 48 15.04 17.73 1.71
C LEU A 48 13.50 17.53 1.70
N SER A 49 12.84 17.80 0.58
CA SER A 49 11.37 17.67 0.47
C SER A 49 10.89 16.21 0.43
N GLU A 50 11.80 15.24 0.30
CA GLU A 50 11.50 13.81 0.22
C GLU A 50 12.25 13.01 1.28
N ASP A 51 11.69 11.87 1.67
CA ASP A 51 12.35 10.91 2.54
C ASP A 51 13.29 10.01 1.72
N GLN A 52 14.55 10.41 1.62
CA GLN A 52 15.57 9.64 0.92
C GLN A 52 15.91 8.31 1.62
N LEU A 53 15.73 8.25 2.94
CA LEU A 53 16.09 7.08 3.75
C LEU A 53 15.03 6.00 3.76
N GLN A 54 13.78 6.35 3.43
CA GLN A 54 12.65 5.43 3.34
C GLN A 54 12.98 4.21 2.46
N SER A 55 13.47 4.43 1.25
CA SER A 55 13.80 3.37 0.30
C SER A 55 14.89 2.44 0.81
N ILE A 56 15.89 2.97 1.52
CA ILE A 56 16.98 2.18 2.12
C ILE A 56 16.40 1.27 3.21
N PHE A 57 15.62 1.86 4.14
CA PHE A 57 15.03 1.08 5.22
C PHE A 57 14.08 0.01 4.68
N GLN A 58 13.19 0.36 3.75
CA GLN A 58 12.25 -0.56 3.12
C GLN A 58 12.93 -1.76 2.47
N TYR A 59 14.02 -1.53 1.76
CA TYR A 59 14.71 -2.58 1.01
C TYR A 59 15.51 -3.51 1.91
N TYR A 60 16.22 -2.96 2.91
CA TYR A 60 17.20 -3.71 3.69
C TYR A 60 16.70 -4.17 5.06
N MET A 61 15.73 -3.49 5.66
CA MET A 61 15.41 -3.65 7.09
C MET A 61 13.92 -3.83 7.41
N ALA A 62 13.00 -3.45 6.51
CA ALA A 62 11.57 -3.52 6.78
C ALA A 62 11.07 -4.96 6.98
N ASP A 63 10.22 -5.14 7.97
CA ASP A 63 9.55 -6.39 8.27
C ASP A 63 8.06 -6.30 7.96
N ARG A 64 7.69 -6.77 6.76
CA ARG A 64 6.30 -6.77 6.30
C ARG A 64 5.45 -7.87 6.88
N LYS A 65 6.06 -8.96 7.33
CA LYS A 65 5.31 -10.11 7.83
C LYS A 65 4.83 -9.93 9.27
N GLU A 66 5.70 -9.39 10.12
CA GLU A 66 5.41 -9.22 11.54
C GLU A 66 4.95 -7.81 11.88
N LYS A 67 5.50 -6.78 11.21
CA LYS A 67 5.24 -5.38 11.51
C LYS A 67 4.34 -4.66 10.50
N MET A 68 3.89 -5.35 9.44
CA MET A 68 3.00 -4.81 8.39
C MET A 68 3.47 -3.44 7.84
N GLN A 69 4.81 -3.27 7.68
CA GLN A 69 5.42 -2.00 7.30
C GLN A 69 5.24 -1.72 5.80
N ASP A 70 4.20 -0.96 5.45
CA ASP A 70 3.98 -0.38 4.13
C ASP A 70 4.13 1.13 4.20
N TYR A 71 5.03 1.69 3.37
CA TYR A 71 5.41 3.08 3.45
C TYR A 71 4.62 3.97 2.49
N THR A 72 4.24 5.13 2.98
CA THR A 72 3.37 6.08 2.29
C THR A 72 4.11 6.76 1.13
N SER A 73 3.49 6.80 -0.04
CA SER A 73 4.00 7.59 -1.17
C SER A 73 3.92 9.10 -0.88
N LYS A 74 4.82 9.88 -1.50
CA LYS A 74 4.89 11.34 -1.32
C LYS A 74 3.55 12.03 -1.56
N SER A 75 2.85 11.69 -2.65
CA SER A 75 1.59 12.34 -3.02
C SER A 75 0.46 12.05 -2.02
N LEU A 76 0.36 10.80 -1.53
CA LEU A 76 -0.61 10.42 -0.53
C LEU A 76 -0.30 11.04 0.84
N ALA A 77 0.98 11.09 1.23
CA ALA A 77 1.42 11.76 2.45
C ALA A 77 1.10 13.27 2.41
N LYS A 78 1.32 13.93 1.26
CA LYS A 78 0.93 15.33 1.04
C LYS A 78 -0.57 15.50 1.15
N ALA A 79 -1.36 14.65 0.49
CA ALA A 79 -2.83 14.70 0.55
C ALA A 79 -3.34 14.55 2.00
N CYS A 80 -2.79 13.61 2.77
CA CYS A 80 -3.09 13.45 4.19
C CYS A 80 -2.79 14.72 5.00
N ALA A 81 -1.60 15.29 4.86
CA ALA A 81 -1.15 16.46 5.62
C ALA A 81 -1.98 17.72 5.30
N VAL A 82 -2.31 17.99 4.02
CA VAL A 82 -3.12 19.14 3.65
C VAL A 82 -4.57 18.98 4.13
N THR A 83 -5.15 17.79 4.01
CA THR A 83 -6.50 17.49 4.50
C THR A 83 -6.62 17.63 6.01
N ALA A 84 -5.56 17.29 6.74
CA ALA A 84 -5.48 17.47 8.18
C ALA A 84 -5.45 18.96 8.60
N GLY A 85 -5.14 19.88 7.68
CA GLY A 85 -5.06 21.31 7.96
C GLY A 85 -3.74 21.74 8.60
N ILE A 86 -2.65 21.05 8.27
CA ILE A 86 -1.32 21.29 8.86
C ILE A 86 -0.81 22.72 8.67
N SER A 87 -1.25 23.44 7.62
CA SER A 87 -0.82 24.82 7.35
C SER A 87 -1.07 25.78 8.51
N ASN A 88 -2.07 25.54 9.33
CA ASN A 88 -2.47 26.38 10.46
C ASN A 88 -2.19 25.74 11.83
N ALA A 89 -1.65 24.52 11.85
CA ALA A 89 -1.39 23.79 13.08
C ALA A 89 -0.10 24.28 13.76
N LYS A 90 -0.15 24.41 15.08
CA LYS A 90 1.04 24.66 15.90
C LYS A 90 1.73 23.37 16.30
N THR A 91 0.97 22.31 16.45
CA THR A 91 1.44 21.00 16.89
C THR A 91 0.83 19.89 16.03
N CYS A 92 1.67 18.93 15.62
CA CYS A 92 1.28 17.79 14.82
C CYS A 92 1.81 16.49 15.43
N TYR A 93 0.96 15.48 15.52
CA TYR A 93 1.33 14.13 15.95
C TYR A 93 1.29 13.15 14.79
N ASP A 94 2.44 12.54 14.50
CA ASP A 94 2.54 11.39 13.60
C ASP A 94 2.63 10.12 14.44
N MET A 95 1.52 9.40 14.51
CA MET A 95 1.28 8.33 15.48
C MET A 95 2.00 7.01 15.13
N CYS A 96 2.36 6.82 13.85
CA CYS A 96 3.11 5.67 13.34
C CYS A 96 4.10 6.18 12.30
N ALA A 97 5.12 6.88 12.78
CA ALA A 97 5.92 7.78 11.96
C ALA A 97 6.85 7.09 10.95
N GLY A 98 7.23 5.83 11.20
CA GLY A 98 8.21 5.14 10.36
C GLY A 98 9.50 5.94 10.26
N SER A 99 10.02 6.13 9.05
CA SER A 99 11.17 7.01 8.77
C SER A 99 10.82 8.50 8.69
N GLY A 100 9.52 8.85 8.78
CA GLY A 100 9.04 10.24 8.80
C GLY A 100 8.40 10.73 7.50
N ALA A 101 7.93 9.83 6.63
CA ALA A 101 7.39 10.22 5.31
C ALA A 101 6.20 11.19 5.40
N LEU A 102 5.23 10.95 6.31
CA LEU A 102 4.11 11.85 6.55
C LEU A 102 4.60 13.16 7.19
N THR A 103 5.41 13.06 8.24
CA THR A 103 5.97 14.20 8.96
C THR A 103 6.76 15.13 8.02
N ILE A 104 7.53 14.58 7.07
CA ILE A 104 8.28 15.37 6.08
C ILE A 104 7.33 16.14 5.16
N GLN A 105 6.25 15.54 4.69
CA GLN A 105 5.29 16.26 3.87
C GLN A 105 4.52 17.31 4.67
N ALA A 106 4.22 17.05 5.94
CA ALA A 106 3.68 18.06 6.86
C ALA A 106 4.66 19.23 7.09
N TRP A 107 5.95 18.95 7.29
CA TRP A 107 7.00 19.95 7.40
C TRP A 107 7.18 20.78 6.12
N ASN A 108 7.05 20.18 4.93
CA ASN A 108 7.08 20.91 3.67
C ASN A 108 5.99 22.00 3.58
N ILE A 109 4.86 21.76 4.23
CA ILE A 109 3.72 22.68 4.25
C ILE A 109 3.88 23.71 5.36
N ASN A 110 4.29 23.29 6.55
CA ASN A 110 4.42 24.15 7.73
C ASN A 110 5.71 23.83 8.51
N LYS A 111 6.74 24.62 8.24
CA LYS A 111 8.07 24.45 8.86
C LYS A 111 8.12 24.87 10.34
N ASP A 112 7.17 25.69 10.77
CA ASP A 112 7.09 26.21 12.14
C ASP A 112 6.29 25.29 13.08
N CYS A 113 5.66 24.25 12.54
CA CYS A 113 4.93 23.27 13.32
C CYS A 113 5.86 22.47 14.23
N TYR A 114 5.45 22.26 15.48
CA TYR A 114 6.13 21.35 16.40
C TYR A 114 5.62 19.92 16.15
N PHE A 115 6.51 18.99 15.84
CA PHE A 115 6.16 17.61 15.53
C PHE A 115 6.36 16.69 16.73
N ILE A 116 5.39 15.83 16.99
CA ILE A 116 5.54 14.67 17.87
C ILE A 116 5.44 13.45 16.98
N CYS A 117 6.43 12.57 17.00
CA CYS A 117 6.49 11.39 16.16
C CYS A 117 6.63 10.17 17.07
N GLU A 118 5.70 9.23 17.02
CA GLU A 118 5.77 7.99 17.78
C GLU A 118 5.98 6.81 16.83
N GLU A 119 6.91 5.92 17.19
CA GLU A 119 7.25 4.75 16.39
C GLU A 119 7.58 3.56 17.31
N TYR A 120 7.12 2.40 16.93
CA TYR A 120 7.32 1.16 17.68
C TYR A 120 8.61 0.43 17.32
N ASP A 121 9.04 0.47 16.06
CA ASP A 121 10.26 -0.22 15.62
C ASP A 121 11.52 0.58 15.97
N GLU A 122 12.24 0.16 17.00
CA GLU A 122 13.49 0.81 17.43
C GLU A 122 14.54 0.93 16.33
N ARG A 123 14.50 0.07 15.30
CA ARG A 123 15.46 0.07 14.19
C ARG A 123 15.25 1.24 13.23
N VAL A 124 14.01 1.75 13.11
CA VAL A 124 13.69 2.87 12.21
C VAL A 124 13.81 4.22 12.90
N ILE A 125 13.71 4.27 14.23
CA ILE A 125 13.81 5.52 15.00
C ILE A 125 15.06 6.34 14.68
N PRO A 126 16.27 5.77 14.57
CA PRO A 126 17.45 6.53 14.16
C PRO A 126 17.30 7.20 12.80
N PHE A 127 16.66 6.53 11.83
CA PHE A 127 16.38 7.12 10.52
C PHE A 127 15.40 8.29 10.62
N LEU A 128 14.36 8.15 11.44
CA LEU A 128 13.39 9.22 11.71
C LEU A 128 14.10 10.44 12.33
N ILE A 129 14.90 10.25 13.38
CA ILE A 129 15.63 11.32 14.04
C ILE A 129 16.60 11.99 13.05
N PHE A 130 17.33 11.22 12.25
CA PHE A 130 18.25 11.75 11.23
C PHE A 130 17.50 12.61 10.20
N ASN A 131 16.37 12.12 9.68
CA ASN A 131 15.52 12.84 8.75
C ASN A 131 15.02 14.18 9.32
N LEU A 132 14.58 14.19 10.57
CA LEU A 132 14.09 15.41 11.23
C LEU A 132 15.23 16.37 11.57
N ALA A 133 16.39 15.86 12.00
CA ALA A 133 17.57 16.65 12.30
C ALA A 133 18.11 17.38 11.05
N LEU A 134 18.16 16.69 9.89
CA LEU A 134 18.54 17.30 8.61
C LEU A 134 17.68 18.51 8.25
N ARG A 135 16.40 18.47 8.59
CA ARG A 135 15.41 19.52 8.30
C ARG A 135 15.37 20.62 9.34
N ASN A 136 16.23 20.53 10.35
CA ASN A 136 16.31 21.50 11.45
C ASN A 136 14.95 21.71 12.16
N THR A 137 14.21 20.62 12.38
CA THR A 137 12.85 20.67 12.95
C THR A 137 12.87 20.82 14.47
N ASN A 138 11.80 21.41 15.03
CA ASN A 138 11.46 21.26 16.43
C ASN A 138 10.51 20.05 16.59
N ALA A 139 10.97 19.01 17.28
CA ALA A 139 10.20 17.79 17.39
C ALA A 139 10.46 17.01 18.69
N THR A 140 9.56 16.11 19.03
CA THR A 140 9.79 15.01 19.98
C THR A 140 9.60 13.69 19.23
N VAL A 141 10.61 12.83 19.25
CA VAL A 141 10.51 11.45 18.75
C VAL A 141 10.35 10.53 19.95
N ILE A 142 9.35 9.66 19.89
CA ILE A 142 8.99 8.72 20.96
C ILE A 142 9.17 7.29 20.42
N HIS A 143 9.95 6.49 21.12
CA HIS A 143 9.91 5.05 20.99
C HIS A 143 8.79 4.54 21.88
N GLY A 144 7.69 4.08 21.28
CA GLY A 144 6.51 3.69 22.03
C GLY A 144 5.58 2.78 21.24
N ASN A 145 4.64 2.19 21.96
CA ASN A 145 3.56 1.39 21.38
C ASN A 145 2.22 2.10 21.57
N VAL A 146 1.71 2.71 20.53
CA VAL A 146 0.43 3.42 20.54
C VAL A 146 -0.73 2.54 21.02
N LEU A 147 -0.72 1.25 20.69
CA LEU A 147 -1.81 0.34 21.07
C LEU A 147 -1.84 0.07 22.55
N SER A 148 -0.70 -0.24 23.18
CA SER A 148 -0.62 -0.44 24.64
C SER A 148 -0.55 0.89 25.41
N GLY A 149 -0.15 1.98 24.77
CA GLY A 149 0.13 3.26 25.41
C GLY A 149 1.47 3.33 26.11
N GLU A 150 2.31 2.30 26.01
CA GLU A 150 3.64 2.26 26.61
C GLU A 150 4.65 3.09 25.80
N ARG A 151 5.42 3.92 26.48
CA ARG A 151 6.48 4.75 25.90
C ARG A 151 7.80 4.48 26.57
N PHE A 152 8.76 3.97 25.83
CA PHE A 152 10.02 3.43 26.34
C PHE A 152 11.10 4.51 26.45
N LYS A 153 11.26 5.31 25.37
CA LYS A 153 12.28 6.37 25.28
C LYS A 153 11.75 7.54 24.48
N ALA A 154 12.34 8.71 24.67
CA ALA A 154 12.04 9.87 23.84
C ALA A 154 13.25 10.76 23.63
N TRP A 155 13.27 11.46 22.49
CA TRP A 155 14.30 12.43 22.12
C TRP A 155 13.63 13.74 21.71
N LYS A 156 14.13 14.82 22.28
CA LYS A 156 13.75 16.18 21.89
C LYS A 156 14.73 16.69 20.83
N LEU A 157 14.19 17.15 19.72
CA LEU A 157 14.91 17.86 18.68
C LEU A 157 14.61 19.35 18.82
N THR A 158 15.65 20.17 18.89
CA THR A 158 15.53 21.63 18.98
C THR A 158 16.25 22.25 17.80
N SER A 159 15.57 23.06 17.02
CA SER A 159 16.14 23.78 15.89
C SER A 159 17.35 24.60 16.32
N SER A 160 18.41 24.63 15.52
CA SER A 160 19.62 25.36 15.76
C SER A 160 20.08 26.10 14.49
N LYS A 161 21.36 26.57 14.43
CA LYS A 161 21.87 27.33 13.27
C LYS A 161 21.79 26.54 11.94
N HIS A 162 22.00 25.22 11.97
CA HIS A 162 22.07 24.39 10.75
C HIS A 162 21.18 23.15 10.81
N PHE A 163 21.29 22.38 11.90
CA PHE A 163 20.58 21.11 12.11
C PHE A 163 20.03 21.06 13.52
N SER A 164 19.00 20.25 13.77
CA SER A 164 18.45 20.13 15.12
C SER A 164 19.48 19.54 16.09
N MET A 165 19.53 20.10 17.29
CA MET A 165 20.19 19.47 18.42
C MET A 165 19.28 18.41 19.03
N ILE A 166 19.85 17.28 19.44
CA ILE A 166 19.10 16.12 19.93
C ILE A 166 19.48 15.86 21.39
N MET A 167 18.45 15.69 22.22
CA MET A 167 18.61 15.38 23.63
C MET A 167 17.61 14.29 24.04
N GLU A 168 18.08 13.25 24.69
CA GLU A 168 17.20 12.25 25.29
C GLU A 168 16.44 12.86 26.48
N ILE A 169 15.13 12.58 26.56
CA ILE A 169 14.23 13.10 27.57
C ILE A 169 13.35 11.96 28.12
N SER A 170 12.70 12.17 29.23
CA SER A 170 11.65 11.26 29.71
C SER A 170 10.47 11.30 28.74
N PRO A 171 9.90 10.14 28.34
CA PRO A 171 8.76 10.11 27.46
C PRO A 171 7.54 10.85 28.04
N PRO A 172 6.81 11.63 27.23
CA PRO A 172 5.59 12.29 27.67
C PRO A 172 4.50 11.25 27.99
N LYS A 173 3.77 11.44 29.06
CA LYS A 173 2.68 10.52 29.47
C LYS A 173 1.48 10.58 28.53
N THR A 174 1.15 11.76 28.02
CA THR A 174 0.02 12.02 27.12
C THR A 174 0.46 12.87 25.94
N VAL A 175 -0.25 12.74 24.82
CA VAL A 175 -0.11 13.59 23.66
C VAL A 175 -1.43 14.30 23.42
N SER A 176 -1.37 15.63 23.29
CA SER A 176 -2.53 16.46 22.91
C SER A 176 -2.06 17.54 21.94
N VAL A 177 -2.58 17.52 20.73
CA VAL A 177 -2.11 18.33 19.61
C VAL A 177 -3.26 18.96 18.82
N ASP A 178 -2.92 19.90 17.93
CA ASP A 178 -3.90 20.45 17.01
C ASP A 178 -4.31 19.42 15.96
N VAL A 179 -3.33 18.72 15.40
CA VAL A 179 -3.53 17.80 14.28
C VAL A 179 -2.80 16.47 14.52
N CYS A 180 -3.46 15.35 14.23
CA CYS A 180 -2.85 14.03 14.12
C CYS A 180 -2.89 13.55 12.66
N ILE A 181 -1.77 13.04 12.19
CA ILE A 181 -1.65 12.33 10.91
C ILE A 181 -1.11 10.92 11.19
N SER A 182 -1.53 9.93 10.44
CA SER A 182 -0.98 8.58 10.60
C SER A 182 -1.25 7.69 9.41
N ASN A 183 -0.28 6.83 9.12
CA ASN A 183 -0.46 5.64 8.30
C ASN A 183 -0.14 4.41 9.16
N PRO A 184 -1.08 3.94 10.00
CA PRO A 184 -0.83 2.82 10.90
C PRO A 184 -0.74 1.50 10.13
N PRO A 185 -0.14 0.44 10.74
CA PRO A 185 -0.14 -0.90 10.14
C PRO A 185 -1.57 -1.42 9.93
N TYR A 186 -1.87 -1.91 8.71
CA TYR A 186 -3.23 -2.33 8.33
C TYR A 186 -3.57 -3.72 8.83
N ASN A 187 -4.79 -3.89 9.36
CA ASN A 187 -5.35 -5.17 9.78
C ASN A 187 -4.43 -5.94 10.76
N MET A 188 -3.66 -5.23 11.53
CA MET A 188 -2.74 -5.78 12.51
C MET A 188 -3.53 -6.43 13.66
N LYS A 189 -3.14 -7.64 14.04
CA LYS A 189 -3.62 -8.25 15.30
C LYS A 189 -2.93 -7.57 16.47
N TRP A 190 -3.66 -7.40 17.56
CA TRP A 190 -3.14 -6.83 18.78
C TRP A 190 -3.72 -7.55 20.01
N GLN A 191 -3.08 -7.39 21.14
CA GLN A 191 -3.55 -7.94 22.39
C GLN A 191 -3.98 -6.79 23.31
N HIS A 192 -5.08 -6.98 24.02
CA HIS A 192 -5.55 -6.02 24.98
C HIS A 192 -6.09 -6.75 26.22
N GLU A 193 -5.97 -6.09 27.35
CA GLU A 193 -6.54 -6.56 28.61
C GLU A 193 -7.95 -5.96 28.82
N PRO A 194 -8.87 -6.67 29.49
CA PRO A 194 -10.23 -6.18 29.73
C PRO A 194 -10.30 -4.80 30.40
N PHE A 195 -9.32 -4.47 31.26
CA PHE A 195 -9.29 -3.17 31.92
C PHE A 195 -9.07 -2.01 31.00
N MET A 196 -8.53 -2.24 29.78
CA MET A 196 -8.36 -1.20 28.76
C MET A 196 -9.71 -0.60 28.31
N GLN A 197 -10.83 -1.26 28.59
CA GLN A 197 -12.16 -0.67 28.41
C GLN A 197 -12.34 0.64 29.21
N LEU A 198 -11.58 0.86 30.28
CA LEU A 198 -11.59 2.08 31.08
C LEU A 198 -10.65 3.17 30.58
N ASP A 199 -9.82 2.86 29.59
CA ASP A 199 -8.95 3.84 28.94
C ASP A 199 -9.80 4.89 28.20
N ASP A 200 -9.40 6.16 28.26
CA ASP A 200 -10.11 7.28 27.64
C ASP A 200 -10.33 7.09 26.14
N ARG A 201 -9.49 6.30 25.48
CA ARG A 201 -9.65 5.94 24.08
C ARG A 201 -10.87 5.07 23.83
N PHE A 202 -11.20 4.17 24.75
CA PHE A 202 -12.17 3.08 24.54
C PHE A 202 -13.44 3.19 25.38
N ASN A 203 -13.41 3.93 26.47
CA ASN A 203 -14.51 3.98 27.44
C ASN A 203 -15.84 4.46 26.83
N LEU A 204 -15.80 5.40 25.89
CA LEU A 204 -16.98 5.97 25.22
C LEU A 204 -17.40 5.18 23.97
N TYR A 205 -16.44 4.61 23.24
CA TYR A 205 -16.68 4.05 21.92
C TYR A 205 -16.69 2.52 21.90
N GLY A 206 -16.10 1.87 22.89
CA GLY A 206 -15.92 0.43 22.97
C GLY A 206 -14.52 -0.03 22.59
N LEU A 207 -14.18 -1.24 23.03
CA LEU A 207 -12.87 -1.85 22.81
C LEU A 207 -12.85 -2.57 21.44
N PRO A 208 -11.91 -2.21 20.54
CA PRO A 208 -11.77 -2.88 19.24
C PRO A 208 -11.36 -4.36 19.38
N PRO A 209 -11.66 -5.22 18.39
CA PRO A 209 -11.35 -6.64 18.48
C PRO A 209 -9.84 -6.90 18.38
N GLU A 210 -9.35 -7.94 19.05
CA GLU A 210 -7.93 -8.35 18.97
C GLU A 210 -7.48 -8.73 17.55
N SER A 211 -8.42 -9.16 16.72
CA SER A 211 -8.13 -9.56 15.34
C SER A 211 -7.75 -8.39 14.43
N ASN A 212 -8.08 -7.14 14.82
CA ASN A 212 -7.88 -5.97 13.97
C ASN A 212 -7.76 -4.67 14.80
N ALA A 213 -6.59 -4.04 14.74
CA ALA A 213 -6.27 -2.82 15.48
C ALA A 213 -6.69 -1.52 14.76
N ASN A 214 -7.26 -1.55 13.56
CA ASN A 214 -7.57 -0.33 12.79
C ASN A 214 -8.37 0.68 13.62
N TYR A 215 -9.42 0.24 14.31
CA TYR A 215 -10.22 1.12 15.17
C TYR A 215 -9.50 1.54 16.45
N ALA A 216 -8.53 0.77 16.95
CA ALA A 216 -7.71 1.22 18.07
C ALA A 216 -6.83 2.42 17.71
N PHE A 217 -6.31 2.45 16.50
CA PHE A 217 -5.59 3.62 15.97
C PHE A 217 -6.53 4.81 15.75
N ILE A 218 -7.72 4.59 15.17
CA ILE A 218 -8.72 5.65 14.98
C ILE A 218 -9.06 6.32 16.33
N LEU A 219 -9.34 5.52 17.35
CA LEU A 219 -9.71 6.02 18.68
C LEU A 219 -8.53 6.68 19.40
N SER A 220 -7.30 6.17 19.21
CA SER A 220 -6.10 6.82 19.74
C SER A 220 -5.86 8.19 19.11
N ALA A 221 -6.09 8.34 17.81
CA ALA A 221 -6.00 9.62 17.12
C ALA A 221 -7.08 10.61 17.61
N LEU A 222 -8.32 10.11 17.79
CA LEU A 222 -9.46 10.91 18.24
C LEU A 222 -9.23 11.55 19.63
N VAL A 223 -8.58 10.82 20.54
CA VAL A 223 -8.28 11.35 21.88
C VAL A 223 -7.07 12.27 21.88
N SER A 224 -6.12 12.07 20.96
CA SER A 224 -4.85 12.78 20.95
C SER A 224 -4.88 14.13 20.22
N ALA A 225 -5.89 14.42 19.40
CA ALA A 225 -5.88 15.59 18.54
C ALA A 225 -7.23 16.27 18.42
N LYS A 226 -7.22 17.57 18.07
CA LYS A 226 -8.45 18.29 17.71
C LYS A 226 -8.97 17.81 16.35
N ARG A 227 -8.08 17.60 15.39
CA ARG A 227 -8.36 16.98 14.07
C ARG A 227 -7.40 15.84 13.83
N ALA A 228 -7.88 14.80 13.14
CA ALA A 228 -7.01 13.70 12.74
C ALA A 228 -7.33 13.22 11.32
N VAL A 229 -6.30 12.84 10.58
CA VAL A 229 -6.44 12.17 9.28
C VAL A 229 -5.57 10.93 9.26
N LEU A 230 -6.21 9.79 9.09
CA LEU A 230 -5.54 8.50 9.02
C LEU A 230 -5.69 7.92 7.61
N ILE A 231 -4.61 7.35 7.10
CA ILE A 231 -4.63 6.53 5.91
C ILE A 231 -4.95 5.10 6.35
N LEU A 232 -6.10 4.57 5.93
CA LEU A 232 -6.60 3.27 6.37
C LEU A 232 -7.07 2.43 5.18
N PRO A 233 -7.10 1.09 5.28
CA PRO A 233 -7.73 0.27 4.27
C PRO A 233 -9.24 0.57 4.19
N ASP A 234 -9.81 0.55 3.00
CA ASP A 234 -11.24 0.84 2.76
C ASP A 234 -12.19 -0.11 3.51
N SER A 235 -11.70 -1.31 3.87
CA SER A 235 -12.46 -2.27 4.67
C SER A 235 -12.96 -1.72 6.03
N VAL A 236 -12.34 -0.68 6.59
CA VAL A 236 -12.82 -0.02 7.84
C VAL A 236 -14.17 0.63 7.65
N LEU A 237 -14.55 0.98 6.42
CA LEU A 237 -15.76 1.73 6.11
C LEU A 237 -17.03 0.87 6.21
N GLU A 238 -16.92 -0.44 5.98
CA GLU A 238 -18.07 -1.36 5.91
C GLU A 238 -17.85 -2.69 6.66
N ASN A 239 -16.81 -2.76 7.45
CA ASN A 239 -16.42 -3.97 8.13
C ASN A 239 -17.58 -4.69 8.83
N GLY A 240 -17.62 -6.02 8.72
CA GLY A 240 -18.67 -6.88 9.23
C GLY A 240 -18.58 -7.29 10.71
N VAL A 241 -17.46 -7.06 11.39
CA VAL A 241 -17.27 -7.43 12.80
C VAL A 241 -18.14 -6.57 13.71
N LYS A 242 -18.90 -7.21 14.61
CA LYS A 242 -19.91 -6.52 15.46
C LYS A 242 -19.31 -5.37 16.28
N SER A 243 -18.16 -5.59 16.93
CA SER A 243 -17.49 -4.56 17.75
C SER A 243 -17.09 -3.34 16.92
N GLU A 244 -16.52 -3.54 15.74
CA GLU A 244 -16.12 -2.45 14.86
C GLU A 244 -17.34 -1.68 14.34
N ARG A 245 -18.44 -2.36 14.01
CA ARG A 245 -19.70 -1.71 13.63
C ARG A 245 -20.26 -0.82 14.75
N GLU A 246 -20.24 -1.31 15.98
CA GLU A 246 -20.73 -0.50 17.12
C GLU A 246 -19.81 0.69 17.40
N ILE A 247 -18.48 0.54 17.30
CA ILE A 247 -17.55 1.66 17.42
C ILE A 247 -17.79 2.69 16.31
N ARG A 248 -17.89 2.27 15.06
CA ARG A 248 -18.17 3.14 13.92
C ARG A 248 -19.49 3.92 14.13
N LYS A 249 -20.53 3.23 14.54
CA LYS A 249 -21.81 3.81 14.89
C LYS A 249 -21.71 4.84 16.01
N ALA A 250 -20.90 4.55 17.04
CA ALA A 250 -20.68 5.48 18.13
C ALA A 250 -19.93 6.74 17.66
N ILE A 251 -18.89 6.61 16.84
CA ILE A 251 -18.12 7.73 16.29
C ILE A 251 -19.03 8.63 15.42
N VAL A 252 -19.88 8.03 14.57
CA VAL A 252 -20.85 8.78 13.74
C VAL A 252 -21.86 9.51 14.63
N LYS A 253 -22.47 8.83 15.61
CA LYS A 253 -23.49 9.42 16.51
C LYS A 253 -22.92 10.57 17.34
N ASN A 254 -21.64 10.51 17.72
CA ASN A 254 -20.95 11.57 18.43
C ASN A 254 -20.43 12.67 17.50
N ASN A 255 -20.80 12.65 16.21
CA ASN A 255 -20.46 13.66 15.22
C ASN A 255 -18.95 13.94 15.11
N LYS A 256 -18.12 12.87 15.07
CA LYS A 256 -16.66 12.99 15.06
C LYS A 256 -16.03 12.81 13.68
N ILE A 257 -16.79 12.34 12.68
CA ILE A 257 -16.30 12.16 11.32
C ILE A 257 -16.55 13.44 10.53
N ASP A 258 -15.48 14.03 10.00
CA ASP A 258 -15.53 15.19 9.13
C ASP A 258 -15.73 14.80 7.67
N SER A 259 -14.86 13.96 7.16
CA SER A 259 -14.92 13.46 5.78
C SER A 259 -14.31 12.08 5.63
N ILE A 260 -14.75 11.36 4.60
CA ILE A 260 -14.19 10.08 4.15
C ILE A 260 -13.85 10.21 2.68
N ILE A 261 -12.59 9.98 2.34
CA ILE A 261 -12.07 10.14 0.99
C ILE A 261 -11.50 8.81 0.52
N LEU A 262 -12.11 8.19 -0.49
CA LEU A 262 -11.55 6.99 -1.13
C LEU A 262 -10.36 7.36 -1.99
N ASN A 263 -9.26 6.68 -1.81
CA ASN A 263 -8.07 6.84 -2.63
C ASN A 263 -8.08 5.87 -3.82
N PRO A 264 -7.33 6.15 -4.90
CA PRO A 264 -7.01 5.16 -5.92
C PRO A 264 -6.34 3.92 -5.31
N ASP A 265 -6.55 2.76 -5.92
CA ASP A 265 -5.72 1.58 -5.65
C ASP A 265 -4.28 1.79 -6.18
N ASN A 266 -3.36 0.88 -5.86
CA ASN A 266 -1.98 0.93 -6.36
C ASN A 266 -1.21 2.25 -6.07
N MET A 267 -1.54 2.95 -4.99
CA MET A 267 -0.79 4.13 -4.53
C MET A 267 0.47 3.77 -3.73
N PHE A 268 0.60 2.53 -3.29
CA PHE A 268 1.76 2.02 -2.55
C PHE A 268 2.68 1.21 -3.46
N GLU A 269 3.98 1.29 -3.20
CA GLU A 269 4.96 0.53 -4.00
C GLU A 269 4.84 -0.98 -3.81
N SER A 270 4.37 -1.42 -2.65
CA SER A 270 4.41 -2.80 -2.19
C SER A 270 3.09 -3.54 -2.24
N THR A 271 1.98 -2.83 -2.24
CA THR A 271 0.63 -3.42 -2.17
C THR A 271 -0.33 -2.69 -3.10
N ALA A 272 -1.35 -3.40 -3.57
CA ALA A 272 -2.45 -2.86 -4.35
C ALA A 272 -3.70 -2.59 -3.47
N ILE A 273 -3.54 -2.53 -2.14
CA ILE A 273 -4.67 -2.33 -1.22
C ILE A 273 -5.31 -0.97 -1.49
N SER A 274 -6.64 -0.98 -1.65
CA SER A 274 -7.45 0.23 -1.68
C SER A 274 -7.50 0.85 -0.29
N THR A 275 -7.32 2.18 -0.23
CA THR A 275 -7.28 2.91 1.03
C THR A 275 -8.22 4.11 1.02
N CYS A 276 -8.43 4.68 2.19
CA CYS A 276 -9.15 5.94 2.36
C CYS A 276 -8.39 6.89 3.28
N LEU A 277 -8.65 8.18 3.17
CA LEU A 277 -8.36 9.14 4.23
C LEU A 277 -9.58 9.19 5.15
N PHE A 278 -9.38 8.77 6.40
CA PHE A 278 -10.38 8.80 7.45
C PHE A 278 -10.19 10.07 8.28
N CYS A 279 -11.06 11.06 8.08
CA CYS A 279 -10.90 12.38 8.65
C CYS A 279 -11.82 12.58 9.86
N LEU A 280 -11.23 12.92 10.99
CA LEU A 280 -11.90 13.18 12.26
C LEU A 280 -11.78 14.66 12.65
N ASP A 281 -12.83 15.22 13.25
CA ASP A 281 -12.81 16.56 13.84
C ASP A 281 -13.58 16.57 15.17
N ASN A 282 -12.87 16.85 16.26
CA ASN A 282 -13.47 16.96 17.59
C ASN A 282 -14.26 18.27 17.80
N ASN A 283 -13.98 19.28 16.99
CA ASN A 283 -14.57 20.61 17.08
C ASN A 283 -15.65 20.87 16.02
N LYS A 284 -16.11 19.82 15.37
CA LYS A 284 -17.09 19.90 14.30
C LYS A 284 -18.40 20.53 14.77
N SER A 285 -18.86 21.54 14.05
CA SER A 285 -20.09 22.30 14.39
C SER A 285 -21.33 21.89 13.58
N ASP A 286 -21.13 21.33 12.38
CA ASP A 286 -22.21 20.79 11.56
C ASP A 286 -22.42 19.28 11.79
N THR A 287 -23.48 18.71 11.24
CA THR A 287 -23.86 17.30 11.40
C THR A 287 -23.76 16.51 10.09
N PHE A 288 -23.02 17.02 9.12
CA PHE A 288 -22.81 16.37 7.83
C PHE A 288 -21.45 15.73 7.74
N VAL A 289 -21.35 14.62 7.03
CA VAL A 289 -20.08 13.97 6.68
C VAL A 289 -19.89 14.14 5.18
N GLU A 290 -18.70 14.59 4.77
CA GLU A 290 -18.35 14.72 3.38
C GLU A 290 -17.77 13.40 2.87
N PHE A 291 -18.39 12.83 1.85
CA PHE A 291 -17.94 11.63 1.16
C PHE A 291 -17.33 12.00 -0.19
N ILE A 292 -16.11 11.57 -0.46
CA ILE A 292 -15.38 11.89 -1.70
C ILE A 292 -14.83 10.59 -2.29
N ASP A 293 -15.06 10.37 -3.58
CA ASP A 293 -14.47 9.25 -4.32
C ASP A 293 -13.39 9.75 -5.28
N MET A 294 -12.12 9.56 -4.86
CA MET A 294 -10.95 9.87 -5.67
C MET A 294 -10.42 8.63 -6.42
N SER A 295 -11.11 7.51 -6.36
CA SER A 295 -10.59 6.23 -6.90
C SER A 295 -10.23 6.28 -8.39
N ASN A 296 -10.88 7.17 -9.14
CA ASN A 296 -10.63 7.41 -10.57
C ASN A 296 -9.91 8.74 -10.85
N THR A 297 -9.42 9.44 -9.81
CA THR A 297 -8.79 10.76 -9.93
C THR A 297 -7.31 10.66 -9.59
N TYR A 298 -6.47 10.35 -10.58
CA TYR A 298 -5.04 10.13 -10.43
C TYR A 298 -4.28 10.38 -11.72
N ILE A 299 -2.96 10.43 -11.63
CA ILE A 299 -2.05 10.27 -12.76
C ILE A 299 -1.22 8.99 -12.56
N GLU A 300 -0.75 8.39 -13.65
CA GLU A 300 0.10 7.20 -13.60
C GLU A 300 1.56 7.58 -13.74
N GLU A 301 2.39 7.05 -12.84
CA GLU A 301 3.84 7.13 -12.92
C GLU A 301 4.44 5.74 -13.08
N THR A 302 5.33 5.58 -14.06
CA THR A 302 6.11 4.35 -14.19
C THR A 302 7.43 4.50 -13.45
N ARG A 303 7.67 3.62 -12.47
CA ARG A 303 8.89 3.59 -11.66
C ARG A 303 9.69 2.33 -11.94
N GLU A 304 11.00 2.48 -12.04
CA GLU A 304 11.91 1.33 -12.10
C GLU A 304 12.29 0.90 -10.68
N GLN A 305 12.10 -0.38 -10.40
CA GLN A 305 12.46 -0.97 -9.12
C GLN A 305 13.51 -2.05 -9.33
N LYS A 306 14.57 -2.03 -8.53
CA LYS A 306 15.58 -3.08 -8.49
C LYS A 306 15.31 -4.00 -7.30
N GLY A 307 15.04 -5.25 -7.60
CA GLY A 307 14.69 -6.23 -6.59
C GLY A 307 13.28 -6.07 -6.05
N GLN A 308 12.95 -6.82 -5.01
CA GLN A 308 11.65 -6.76 -4.34
C GLN A 308 11.82 -6.03 -3.01
N ILE A 309 11.31 -4.80 -2.91
CA ILE A 309 11.38 -3.99 -1.69
C ILE A 309 10.74 -4.76 -0.53
N GLY A 310 11.44 -4.86 0.60
CA GLY A 310 10.96 -5.57 1.80
C GLY A 310 10.94 -7.10 1.69
N SER A 311 11.58 -7.69 0.69
CA SER A 311 11.74 -9.14 0.55
C SER A 311 13.06 -9.60 1.15
N LYS A 312 13.06 -10.80 1.79
CA LYS A 312 14.30 -11.48 2.21
C LYS A 312 15.13 -11.96 1.01
N CYS A 313 14.55 -12.03 -0.18
CA CYS A 313 15.22 -12.43 -1.41
C CYS A 313 15.47 -11.21 -2.29
N HIS A 314 16.67 -10.65 -2.22
CA HIS A 314 17.12 -9.57 -3.09
C HIS A 314 17.45 -10.14 -4.47
N THR A 315 16.68 -9.74 -5.48
CA THR A 315 16.99 -10.08 -6.87
C THR A 315 17.62 -8.87 -7.55
N ASN A 316 18.62 -9.11 -8.40
CA ASN A 316 19.20 -8.03 -9.22
C ASN A 316 18.33 -7.67 -10.43
N ARG A 317 17.10 -8.16 -10.47
CA ARG A 317 16.17 -7.93 -11.58
C ARG A 317 15.55 -6.54 -11.47
N ILE A 318 15.67 -5.77 -12.54
CA ILE A 318 14.96 -4.48 -12.68
C ILE A 318 13.60 -4.79 -13.29
N TYR A 319 12.55 -4.22 -12.71
CA TYR A 319 11.21 -4.26 -13.29
C TYR A 319 10.55 -2.89 -13.20
N LYS A 320 9.70 -2.62 -14.17
CA LYS A 320 8.88 -1.40 -14.22
C LYS A 320 7.58 -1.66 -13.49
N LYS A 321 7.20 -0.76 -12.62
CA LYS A 321 5.92 -0.77 -11.94
C LYS A 321 5.21 0.55 -12.19
N THR A 322 3.97 0.47 -12.65
CA THR A 322 3.07 1.62 -12.72
C THR A 322 2.40 1.80 -11.35
N VAL A 323 2.49 2.98 -10.80
CA VAL A 323 1.85 3.41 -9.57
C VAL A 323 0.95 4.60 -9.84
N LYS A 324 -0.16 4.69 -9.10
CA LYS A 324 -1.06 5.84 -9.17
C LYS A 324 -0.64 6.88 -8.15
N VAL A 325 -0.65 8.14 -8.54
CA VAL A 325 -0.28 9.25 -7.67
C VAL A 325 -1.25 10.41 -7.85
N PHE A 326 -1.39 11.24 -6.83
CA PHE A 326 -2.14 12.48 -6.93
C PHE A 326 -1.28 13.58 -7.56
N SER A 327 -1.81 14.28 -8.54
CA SER A 327 -1.29 15.58 -8.97
C SER A 327 -1.66 16.68 -7.97
N ASN A 328 -1.08 17.87 -8.12
CA ASN A 328 -1.49 19.01 -7.29
C ASN A 328 -2.95 19.37 -7.51
N GLU A 329 -3.41 19.32 -8.77
CA GLU A 329 -4.81 19.60 -9.15
C GLU A 329 -5.77 18.59 -8.52
N ASN A 330 -5.39 17.31 -8.43
CA ASN A 330 -6.20 16.31 -7.74
C ASN A 330 -6.35 16.64 -6.25
N VAL A 331 -5.24 17.01 -5.60
CA VAL A 331 -5.26 17.41 -4.18
C VAL A 331 -6.08 18.67 -3.96
N ASP A 332 -5.96 19.67 -4.84
CA ASP A 332 -6.73 20.92 -4.76
C ASP A 332 -8.23 20.66 -4.94
N ALA A 333 -8.63 19.82 -5.90
CA ALA A 333 -10.02 19.42 -6.10
C ALA A 333 -10.59 18.72 -4.86
N MET A 334 -9.83 17.80 -4.27
CA MET A 334 -10.19 17.13 -3.02
C MET A 334 -10.42 18.13 -1.87
N LEU A 335 -9.47 19.08 -1.69
CA LEU A 335 -9.58 20.10 -0.63
C LEU A 335 -10.75 21.04 -0.83
N GLN A 336 -11.06 21.41 -2.08
CA GLN A 336 -12.22 22.23 -2.41
C GLN A 336 -13.52 21.49 -2.04
N ALA A 337 -13.63 20.20 -2.35
CA ALA A 337 -14.77 19.40 -1.97
C ALA A 337 -14.94 19.33 -0.44
N VAL A 338 -13.86 19.02 0.31
CA VAL A 338 -13.88 19.00 1.78
C VAL A 338 -14.33 20.36 2.35
N LYS A 339 -13.81 21.46 1.80
CA LYS A 339 -14.09 22.82 2.30
C LYS A 339 -15.49 23.30 1.97
N ASN A 340 -15.90 23.13 0.71
CA ASN A 340 -17.13 23.74 0.21
C ASN A 340 -18.37 22.88 0.48
N ARG A 341 -18.18 21.57 0.74
CA ARG A 341 -19.26 20.60 0.97
C ARG A 341 -20.34 20.65 -0.10
N THR A 342 -19.88 20.72 -1.37
CA THR A 342 -20.77 20.86 -2.52
C THR A 342 -20.93 19.50 -3.19
N ASP A 343 -22.18 19.07 -3.32
CA ASP A 343 -22.50 17.83 -4.02
C ASP A 343 -22.04 17.90 -5.48
N THR A 344 -21.26 16.93 -5.88
CA THR A 344 -20.75 16.78 -7.25
C THR A 344 -20.91 15.31 -7.66
N ALA A 345 -21.71 15.09 -8.70
CA ALA A 345 -21.96 13.74 -9.20
C ALA A 345 -20.66 13.01 -9.51
N GLU A 346 -20.61 11.71 -9.21
CA GLU A 346 -19.47 10.82 -9.38
C GLU A 346 -18.19 11.21 -8.56
N PHE A 347 -18.27 12.26 -7.71
CA PHE A 347 -17.09 12.76 -7.02
C PHE A 347 -17.31 13.04 -5.53
N ALA A 348 -18.32 13.81 -5.14
CA ALA A 348 -18.51 14.24 -3.75
C ALA A 348 -19.97 14.33 -3.35
N LYS A 349 -20.27 13.99 -2.10
CA LYS A 349 -21.61 14.08 -1.49
C LYS A 349 -21.52 14.41 -0.01
N SER A 350 -22.22 15.46 0.39
CA SER A 350 -22.42 15.78 1.80
C SER A 350 -23.67 15.07 2.33
N SER A 351 -23.51 14.23 3.34
CA SER A 351 -24.61 13.41 3.86
C SER A 351 -24.82 13.62 5.36
N SER A 352 -26.08 13.69 5.77
CA SER A 352 -26.45 13.84 7.18
C SER A 352 -26.22 12.55 7.97
N ILE A 353 -26.13 12.67 9.31
CA ILE A 353 -26.07 11.49 10.21
C ILE A 353 -27.32 10.61 10.01
N GLN A 354 -28.46 11.19 9.63
CA GLN A 354 -29.69 10.44 9.37
C GLN A 354 -29.57 9.57 8.10
N ASP A 355 -28.97 10.12 7.05
CA ASP A 355 -28.68 9.37 5.83
C ASP A 355 -27.70 8.22 6.11
N ILE A 356 -26.63 8.49 6.87
CA ILE A 356 -25.66 7.46 7.27
C ILE A 356 -26.32 6.34 8.07
N LYS A 357 -27.27 6.68 8.93
CA LYS A 357 -28.06 5.69 9.69
C LYS A 357 -28.91 4.81 8.76
N SER A 358 -29.49 5.37 7.69
CA SER A 358 -30.30 4.59 6.73
C SER A 358 -29.47 3.55 5.96
N PHE A 359 -28.17 3.78 5.80
CA PHE A 359 -27.20 2.82 5.25
C PHE A 359 -26.46 2.01 6.32
N GLU A 360 -27.10 1.73 7.48
CA GLU A 360 -26.56 0.92 8.57
C GLU A 360 -25.20 1.40 9.09
N PHE A 361 -24.98 2.70 9.09
CA PHE A 361 -23.71 3.35 9.46
C PHE A 361 -22.52 2.92 8.59
N SER A 362 -22.75 2.49 7.36
CA SER A 362 -21.69 2.37 6.37
C SER A 362 -21.06 3.74 6.11
N LEU A 363 -19.73 3.76 5.94
CA LEU A 363 -18.99 4.99 5.59
C LEU A 363 -18.41 4.91 4.18
N ASN A 364 -18.87 3.97 3.37
CA ASN A 364 -18.39 3.83 1.99
C ASN A 364 -18.98 4.96 1.13
N PRO A 365 -18.15 5.87 0.59
CA PRO A 365 -18.60 6.99 -0.24
C PRO A 365 -19.51 6.60 -1.41
N ARG A 366 -19.26 5.42 -2.01
CA ARG A 366 -20.03 4.92 -3.16
C ARG A 366 -21.52 4.65 -2.88
N LYS A 367 -21.92 4.61 -1.60
CA LYS A 367 -23.34 4.49 -1.21
C LYS A 367 -24.07 5.82 -1.20
N TYR A 368 -23.36 6.93 -1.21
CA TYR A 368 -23.90 8.27 -1.08
C TYR A 368 -23.76 9.09 -2.36
N ILE A 369 -22.65 8.92 -3.07
CA ILE A 369 -22.33 9.68 -4.28
C ILE A 369 -23.22 9.18 -5.42
N GLU A 370 -23.91 10.11 -6.08
CA GLU A 370 -24.74 9.80 -7.22
C GLU A 370 -23.90 9.39 -8.42
N PHE A 371 -24.22 8.25 -8.99
CA PHE A 371 -23.62 7.79 -10.23
C PHE A 371 -24.39 8.36 -11.42
N VAL A 372 -23.67 8.96 -12.36
CA VAL A 372 -24.26 9.45 -13.60
C VAL A 372 -24.26 8.34 -14.63
N TYR A 373 -25.43 7.83 -14.92
CA TYR A 373 -25.57 6.86 -16.01
C TYR A 373 -25.16 7.53 -17.33
N ARG A 374 -24.12 6.98 -17.94
CA ARG A 374 -23.71 7.32 -19.31
C ARG A 374 -23.97 6.10 -20.16
N GLU A 375 -24.80 6.25 -21.17
CA GLU A 375 -25.03 5.18 -22.14
C GLU A 375 -23.66 4.81 -22.77
N SER A 376 -23.08 3.72 -22.32
CA SER A 376 -21.82 3.25 -22.87
C SER A 376 -22.12 2.54 -24.19
N LYS A 377 -21.52 3.02 -25.28
CA LYS A 377 -21.50 2.26 -26.54
C LYS A 377 -20.52 1.11 -26.37
N HIS A 378 -21.01 -0.02 -25.93
CA HIS A 378 -20.23 -1.25 -25.88
C HIS A 378 -20.68 -2.23 -26.98
N ARG A 379 -19.87 -3.23 -27.28
CA ARG A 379 -20.26 -4.35 -28.14
C ARG A 379 -21.38 -5.12 -27.48
N GLU A 380 -22.16 -5.83 -28.28
CA GLU A 380 -23.19 -6.74 -27.76
C GLU A 380 -22.57 -7.76 -26.78
N TYR A 381 -23.20 -7.96 -25.63
CA TYR A 381 -22.73 -8.91 -24.60
C TYR A 381 -22.45 -10.30 -25.16
N LYS A 382 -23.33 -10.79 -26.09
CA LYS A 382 -23.14 -12.06 -26.74
C LYS A 382 -21.83 -12.17 -27.54
N GLU A 383 -21.37 -11.07 -28.13
CA GLU A 383 -20.11 -11.02 -28.89
C GLU A 383 -18.91 -11.09 -27.96
N ILE A 384 -18.94 -10.32 -26.86
CA ILE A 384 -17.88 -10.35 -25.84
C ILE A 384 -17.80 -11.74 -25.20
N LEU A 385 -18.95 -12.34 -24.84
CA LEU A 385 -19.01 -13.69 -24.30
C LEU A 385 -18.52 -14.75 -25.30
N ALA A 386 -18.83 -14.59 -26.59
CA ALA A 386 -18.34 -15.50 -27.63
C ALA A 386 -16.82 -15.47 -27.73
N ASP A 387 -16.20 -14.28 -27.64
CA ASP A 387 -14.73 -14.12 -27.64
C ASP A 387 -14.10 -14.72 -26.39
N ILE A 388 -14.67 -14.50 -25.20
CA ILE A 388 -14.22 -15.13 -23.95
C ILE A 388 -14.27 -16.66 -24.08
N ASN A 389 -15.37 -17.20 -24.54
CA ASN A 389 -15.54 -18.63 -24.73
C ASN A 389 -14.55 -19.22 -25.75
N LYS A 390 -14.31 -18.51 -26.86
CA LYS A 390 -13.33 -18.93 -27.88
C LYS A 390 -11.93 -19.05 -27.26
N ILE A 391 -11.51 -18.07 -26.47
CA ILE A 391 -10.20 -18.10 -25.78
C ILE A 391 -10.16 -19.21 -24.74
N ALA A 392 -11.23 -19.39 -23.95
CA ALA A 392 -11.30 -20.47 -22.95
C ALA A 392 -11.17 -21.85 -23.59
N ILE A 393 -11.85 -22.07 -24.73
CA ILE A 393 -11.73 -23.31 -25.50
C ILE A 393 -10.30 -23.51 -25.99
N GLU A 394 -9.67 -22.48 -26.57
CA GLU A 394 -8.29 -22.55 -27.06
C GLU A 394 -7.29 -22.81 -25.94
N LYS A 395 -7.44 -22.15 -24.79
CA LYS A 395 -6.63 -22.42 -23.60
C LYS A 395 -6.74 -23.86 -23.13
N ASN A 396 -7.96 -24.39 -23.05
CA ASN A 396 -8.21 -25.77 -22.62
C ASN A 396 -7.63 -26.75 -23.64
N LYS A 397 -7.83 -26.48 -24.92
CA LYS A 397 -7.24 -27.28 -26.00
C LYS A 397 -5.74 -27.37 -25.88
N CYS A 398 -5.04 -26.21 -25.74
CA CYS A 398 -3.60 -26.17 -25.56
C CYS A 398 -3.12 -26.95 -24.33
N LYS A 399 -3.84 -26.82 -23.20
CA LYS A 399 -3.51 -27.55 -21.97
C LYS A 399 -3.63 -29.06 -22.14
N LEU A 400 -4.71 -29.53 -22.76
CA LEU A 400 -4.92 -30.95 -22.98
C LEU A 400 -3.87 -31.54 -23.91
N ILE A 401 -3.55 -30.87 -25.01
CA ILE A 401 -2.51 -31.28 -25.95
C ILE A 401 -1.17 -31.48 -25.28
N ILE A 402 -0.79 -30.48 -24.47
CA ILE A 402 0.51 -30.53 -23.77
C ILE A 402 0.54 -31.65 -22.74
N ASN A 403 -0.55 -31.84 -21.99
CA ASN A 403 -0.65 -32.94 -21.04
C ASN A 403 -0.52 -34.30 -21.73
N GLU A 404 -1.23 -34.51 -22.84
CA GLU A 404 -1.12 -35.76 -23.63
C GLU A 404 0.29 -35.93 -24.19
N THR A 405 0.87 -34.88 -24.75
CA THR A 405 2.24 -34.92 -25.29
C THR A 405 3.27 -35.24 -24.24
N LEU A 406 3.20 -34.58 -23.07
CA LEU A 406 4.09 -34.84 -21.94
C LEU A 406 3.91 -36.28 -21.42
N ALA A 407 2.67 -36.75 -21.27
CA ALA A 407 2.39 -38.11 -20.83
C ALA A 407 2.99 -39.14 -21.77
N LYS A 408 2.80 -39.01 -23.09
CA LYS A 408 3.43 -39.85 -24.12
C LYS A 408 4.95 -39.86 -24.02
N ARG A 409 5.56 -38.68 -23.88
CA ARG A 409 7.02 -38.52 -23.83
C ARG A 409 7.68 -39.01 -22.52
N LEU A 410 6.94 -38.94 -21.42
CA LEU A 410 7.38 -39.42 -20.10
C LEU A 410 7.06 -40.88 -19.86
N GLY A 411 6.37 -41.55 -20.80
CA GLY A 411 6.02 -42.96 -20.71
C GLY A 411 4.89 -43.26 -19.73
N PHE A 412 3.99 -42.30 -19.46
CA PHE A 412 2.80 -42.51 -18.66
C PHE A 412 1.68 -43.19 -19.49
N ASP A 413 0.73 -43.78 -18.79
CA ASP A 413 -0.49 -44.24 -19.43
C ASP A 413 -1.28 -43.06 -19.99
N ILE A 414 -1.36 -42.98 -21.32
CA ILE A 414 -2.01 -41.87 -22.01
C ILE A 414 -3.55 -41.94 -21.95
N SER A 415 -4.14 -43.05 -21.50
CA SER A 415 -5.59 -43.20 -21.41
C SER A 415 -6.23 -42.14 -20.54
N LEU A 416 -5.54 -41.67 -19.48
CA LEU A 416 -5.97 -40.61 -18.58
C LEU A 416 -5.83 -39.20 -19.16
N TYR A 417 -5.05 -39.03 -20.22
CA TYR A 417 -4.70 -37.72 -20.79
C TYR A 417 -5.16 -37.58 -22.25
N LYS A 418 -5.71 -38.64 -22.84
CA LYS A 418 -6.16 -38.63 -24.22
C LYS A 418 -7.43 -37.80 -24.37
N ASN A 419 -7.46 -36.93 -25.36
CA ASN A 419 -8.63 -36.17 -25.73
C ASN A 419 -9.12 -36.65 -27.11
N GLU A 420 -10.27 -37.33 -27.14
CA GLU A 420 -10.85 -37.93 -28.35
C GLU A 420 -11.18 -36.93 -29.47
N ASN A 421 -11.27 -35.63 -29.13
CA ASN A 421 -11.59 -34.56 -30.07
C ASN A 421 -10.36 -33.86 -30.69
N LEU A 422 -9.16 -34.38 -30.47
CA LEU A 422 -7.90 -33.72 -30.90
C LEU A 422 -7.06 -34.61 -31.82
N SER A 423 -7.67 -35.17 -32.88
CA SER A 423 -7.04 -36.20 -33.71
C SER A 423 -5.86 -35.75 -34.58
N ASP A 424 -5.78 -34.48 -34.99
CA ASP A 424 -4.71 -33.98 -35.87
C ASP A 424 -4.13 -32.65 -35.37
N ASP A 425 -3.07 -32.76 -34.56
CA ASP A 425 -2.62 -31.62 -33.79
C ASP A 425 -1.40 -30.89 -34.37
N PRO A 426 -1.57 -29.61 -34.75
CA PRO A 426 -0.47 -28.78 -35.22
C PRO A 426 0.66 -28.62 -34.20
N LEU A 427 0.35 -28.71 -32.88
CA LEU A 427 1.33 -28.57 -31.82
C LEU A 427 2.23 -29.80 -31.70
N GLU A 428 1.69 -31.00 -31.85
CA GLU A 428 2.49 -32.23 -31.89
C GLU A 428 3.43 -32.22 -33.08
N ASN A 429 2.96 -31.81 -34.26
CA ASN A 429 3.79 -31.62 -35.44
C ASN A 429 4.87 -30.56 -35.23
N LEU A 430 4.55 -29.49 -34.54
CA LEU A 430 5.52 -28.43 -34.22
C LEU A 430 6.55 -28.93 -33.20
N ILE A 431 6.11 -29.66 -32.19
CA ILE A 431 6.97 -30.29 -31.19
C ILE A 431 7.87 -31.33 -31.82
N GLN A 432 7.34 -32.19 -32.71
CA GLN A 432 8.14 -33.17 -33.47
C GLN A 432 9.17 -32.50 -34.38
N LYS A 433 8.83 -31.41 -35.04
CA LYS A 433 9.77 -30.64 -35.88
C LYS A 433 10.90 -30.02 -35.05
N ILE A 434 10.60 -29.59 -33.80
CA ILE A 434 11.59 -28.98 -32.92
C ILE A 434 12.43 -30.05 -32.22
N THR A 435 11.86 -31.20 -31.86
CA THR A 435 12.48 -32.16 -30.93
C THR A 435 13.11 -33.37 -31.61
N GLY A 436 12.72 -33.75 -32.83
CA GLY A 436 13.15 -35.04 -33.41
C GLY A 436 13.02 -36.16 -32.40
N ASP A 437 12.06 -36.91 -32.39
CA ASP A 437 11.73 -38.22 -31.75
C ASP A 437 12.45 -38.74 -30.48
N LYS A 438 12.97 -37.93 -29.58
CA LYS A 438 13.67 -38.43 -28.37
C LYS A 438 12.92 -38.19 -27.05
N LEU A 439 12.78 -39.24 -26.29
CA LEU A 439 12.20 -39.30 -24.92
C LEU A 439 13.02 -38.55 -23.88
N ILE A 440 12.36 -37.84 -23.00
CA ILE A 440 12.95 -37.05 -21.94
C ILE A 440 12.47 -37.52 -20.58
N LYS A 441 13.38 -37.72 -19.66
CA LYS A 441 13.08 -38.16 -18.30
C LYS A 441 12.92 -36.99 -17.33
N HIS A 442 12.02 -37.19 -16.36
CA HIS A 442 11.64 -36.30 -15.28
C HIS A 442 12.80 -35.73 -14.43
N ASP A 443 13.97 -36.36 -14.45
CA ASP A 443 15.07 -36.08 -13.54
C ASP A 443 15.89 -34.84 -13.89
N TYR A 444 15.57 -34.15 -15.00
CA TYR A 444 16.41 -33.11 -15.57
C TYR A 444 15.97 -31.68 -15.28
N ILE A 445 14.75 -31.47 -14.79
CA ILE A 445 14.17 -30.13 -14.60
C ILE A 445 13.76 -29.92 -13.14
N GLN A 446 14.12 -28.78 -12.57
CA GLN A 446 13.65 -28.31 -11.29
C GLN A 446 13.06 -26.91 -11.46
N PHE A 447 11.80 -26.72 -11.03
CA PHE A 447 11.19 -25.40 -11.02
C PHE A 447 11.78 -24.55 -9.88
N THR A 448 12.01 -23.27 -10.16
CA THR A 448 12.34 -22.29 -9.11
C THR A 448 11.15 -22.09 -8.18
N LYS A 449 11.39 -21.58 -6.97
CA LYS A 449 10.35 -21.34 -5.95
C LYS A 449 9.12 -20.57 -6.46
N ASN A 450 9.30 -19.74 -7.46
CA ASN A 450 8.21 -18.92 -8.05
C ASN A 450 7.47 -19.61 -9.19
N LYS A 451 7.78 -20.87 -9.52
CA LYS A 451 7.21 -21.64 -10.64
C LYS A 451 7.25 -20.93 -12.02
N ASN A 452 7.93 -19.80 -12.11
CA ASN A 452 8.04 -18.98 -13.32
C ASN A 452 9.29 -19.29 -14.15
N GLU A 453 10.24 -19.96 -13.55
CA GLU A 453 11.51 -20.36 -14.17
C GLU A 453 11.86 -21.78 -13.71
N PHE A 454 12.56 -22.51 -14.52
CA PHE A 454 13.13 -23.81 -14.14
C PHE A 454 14.62 -23.82 -14.46
N VAL A 455 15.35 -24.59 -13.67
CA VAL A 455 16.78 -24.85 -13.84
C VAL A 455 16.98 -26.33 -14.10
N PHE A 456 18.01 -26.64 -14.86
CA PHE A 456 18.42 -28.02 -15.01
C PHE A 456 19.05 -28.52 -13.72
N LYS A 457 18.73 -29.76 -13.37
CA LYS A 457 19.53 -30.51 -12.42
C LYS A 457 20.86 -30.84 -13.08
N ASN A 458 21.94 -30.68 -12.33
CA ASN A 458 23.35 -30.78 -12.74
C ASN A 458 23.66 -31.75 -13.89
N ASN A 459 24.43 -31.25 -14.89
CA ASN A 459 25.07 -32.01 -15.99
C ASN A 459 24.19 -32.39 -17.20
N CYS A 460 23.07 -31.77 -17.46
CA CYS A 460 22.30 -32.01 -18.68
C CYS A 460 22.58 -30.98 -19.77
N ALA A 461 23.71 -31.08 -20.40
CA ALA A 461 24.11 -30.28 -21.55
C ALA A 461 23.75 -30.95 -22.90
N ASP A 462 22.76 -31.85 -22.92
CA ASP A 462 22.36 -32.46 -24.17
C ASP A 462 21.23 -31.71 -24.88
N SER A 463 21.13 -31.91 -26.19
CA SER A 463 20.18 -31.22 -27.07
C SER A 463 18.70 -31.46 -26.69
N VAL A 464 18.41 -32.55 -25.99
CA VAL A 464 17.06 -32.99 -25.65
C VAL A 464 16.47 -32.12 -24.54
N SER A 465 17.30 -31.75 -23.56
CA SER A 465 16.91 -30.87 -22.46
C SER A 465 16.55 -29.46 -22.95
N THR A 466 17.35 -28.92 -23.86
CA THR A 466 17.12 -27.61 -24.49
C THR A 466 15.79 -27.58 -25.25
N ILE A 467 15.40 -28.67 -25.86
CA ILE A 467 14.19 -28.81 -26.65
C ILE A 467 12.93 -28.82 -25.76
N LEU A 468 12.95 -29.59 -24.65
CA LEU A 468 11.82 -29.60 -23.71
C LEU A 468 11.59 -28.22 -23.08
N ILE A 469 12.65 -27.52 -22.75
CA ILE A 469 12.55 -26.15 -22.25
C ILE A 469 11.89 -25.24 -23.28
N SER A 470 12.34 -25.32 -24.52
CA SER A 470 11.78 -24.52 -25.60
C SER A 470 10.27 -24.75 -25.75
N ILE A 471 9.82 -26.01 -25.62
CA ILE A 471 8.41 -26.37 -25.67
C ILE A 471 7.66 -25.78 -24.48
N ILE A 472 8.18 -25.95 -23.26
CA ILE A 472 7.52 -25.43 -22.04
C ILE A 472 7.53 -23.88 -22.03
N GLN A 473 8.58 -23.26 -22.55
CA GLN A 473 8.63 -21.78 -22.71
C GLN A 473 7.61 -21.29 -23.75
N MET A 474 7.51 -21.95 -24.89
CA MET A 474 6.51 -21.61 -25.90
C MET A 474 5.10 -21.77 -25.37
N TRP A 475 4.82 -22.87 -24.65
CA TRP A 475 3.54 -23.07 -23.98
C TRP A 475 3.26 -22.01 -22.95
N LYS A 476 4.23 -21.66 -22.09
CA LYS A 476 4.10 -20.59 -21.11
C LYS A 476 3.77 -19.26 -21.78
N GLN A 477 4.48 -18.92 -22.84
CA GLN A 477 4.26 -17.68 -23.60
C GLN A 477 2.86 -17.66 -24.23
N HIS A 478 2.43 -18.76 -24.83
CA HIS A 478 1.11 -18.84 -25.46
C HIS A 478 -0.03 -18.76 -24.43
N ILE A 479 0.08 -19.46 -23.30
CA ILE A 479 -0.91 -19.36 -22.21
C ILE A 479 -0.92 -17.98 -21.57
N MET A 480 0.23 -17.33 -21.43
CA MET A 480 0.28 -15.94 -20.96
C MET A 480 -0.45 -15.00 -21.92
N TYR A 481 -0.18 -15.12 -23.20
CA TYR A 481 -0.88 -14.35 -24.23
C TYR A 481 -2.40 -14.57 -24.20
N LEU A 482 -2.85 -15.82 -24.12
CA LEU A 482 -4.28 -16.15 -24.02
C LEU A 482 -4.91 -15.61 -22.72
N ASN A 483 -4.17 -15.59 -21.62
CA ASN A 483 -4.63 -15.00 -20.37
C ASN A 483 -4.76 -13.46 -20.47
N GLU A 484 -3.86 -12.81 -21.16
CA GLU A 484 -3.94 -11.37 -21.41
C GLU A 484 -5.14 -11.01 -22.28
N GLU A 485 -5.39 -11.78 -23.36
CA GLU A 485 -6.56 -11.60 -24.21
C GLU A 485 -7.88 -11.90 -23.46
N GLU A 486 -7.93 -12.94 -22.64
CA GLU A 486 -9.09 -13.24 -21.80
C GLU A 486 -9.37 -12.10 -20.81
N ASN A 487 -8.35 -11.60 -20.12
CA ASN A 487 -8.48 -10.49 -19.20
C ASN A 487 -8.98 -9.22 -19.90
N LYS A 488 -8.56 -8.96 -21.12
CA LYS A 488 -9.05 -7.83 -21.91
C LYS A 488 -10.57 -7.91 -22.11
N TYR A 489 -11.09 -9.06 -22.51
CA TYR A 489 -12.53 -9.24 -22.72
C TYR A 489 -13.32 -9.31 -21.41
N LEU A 490 -12.74 -9.82 -20.33
CA LEU A 490 -13.35 -9.76 -19.00
C LEU A 490 -13.47 -8.32 -18.48
N LEU A 491 -12.46 -7.50 -18.73
CA LEU A 491 -12.51 -6.06 -18.42
C LEU A 491 -13.56 -5.35 -19.29
N GLU A 492 -13.61 -5.63 -20.59
CA GLU A 492 -14.63 -5.10 -21.49
C GLU A 492 -16.03 -5.46 -21.02
N MET A 493 -16.24 -6.73 -20.61
CA MET A 493 -17.52 -7.19 -20.06
C MET A 493 -17.89 -6.46 -18.77
N ARG A 494 -16.94 -6.32 -17.85
CA ARG A 494 -17.15 -5.57 -16.59
C ARG A 494 -17.56 -4.13 -16.87
N ASP A 495 -16.82 -3.45 -17.75
CA ASP A 495 -17.04 -2.05 -18.06
C ASP A 495 -18.35 -1.81 -18.84
N ALA A 496 -18.82 -2.82 -19.57
CA ALA A 496 -20.12 -2.81 -20.21
C ALA A 496 -21.26 -3.07 -19.20
N LEU A 497 -21.09 -4.07 -18.31
CA LEU A 497 -22.14 -4.47 -17.37
C LEU A 497 -22.34 -3.48 -16.24
N LEU A 498 -21.28 -2.87 -15.72
CA LEU A 498 -21.34 -2.05 -14.52
C LEU A 498 -22.32 -0.86 -14.65
N PRO A 499 -22.29 -0.05 -15.73
CA PRO A 499 -23.26 1.01 -15.94
C PRO A 499 -24.69 0.50 -16.07
N ASP A 500 -24.90 -0.61 -16.79
CA ASP A 500 -26.22 -1.17 -17.04
C ASP A 500 -26.86 -1.77 -15.78
N LEU A 501 -26.02 -2.39 -14.89
CA LEU A 501 -26.47 -2.84 -13.57
C LEU A 501 -26.82 -1.66 -12.65
N MET A 502 -25.97 -0.62 -12.63
CA MET A 502 -26.18 0.54 -11.76
C MET A 502 -27.41 1.36 -12.17
N SER A 503 -27.76 1.35 -13.45
CA SER A 503 -28.97 2.04 -13.96
C SER A 503 -30.25 1.19 -13.81
N GLY A 504 -30.17 -0.06 -13.37
CA GLY A 504 -31.30 -1.00 -13.33
C GLY A 504 -31.76 -1.48 -14.71
N LYS A 505 -30.95 -1.27 -15.76
CA LYS A 505 -31.25 -1.80 -17.11
C LYS A 505 -31.09 -3.31 -17.19
N ILE A 506 -30.25 -3.86 -16.31
CA ILE A 506 -30.05 -5.29 -16.11
C ILE A 506 -30.23 -5.58 -14.62
N GLU A 507 -30.98 -6.61 -14.28
CA GLU A 507 -31.08 -7.12 -12.91
C GLU A 507 -29.94 -8.09 -12.63
N PRO A 508 -29.35 -8.11 -11.41
CA PRO A 508 -28.23 -8.94 -11.04
C PRO A 508 -28.56 -10.44 -11.00
#